data_d8fcf5557d339758384c14e60852f1a0
#
_entry.id   d8fcf5557d339758384c14e60852f1a0
#
_cell.length_a   1.000
_cell.length_b   1.000
_cell.length_c   1.000
_cell.angle_alpha   90.00
_cell.angle_beta   90.00
_cell.angle_gamma   90.00
#
_symmetry.space_group_name_H-M   'P 1'
#
loop_
_entity.id
_entity.type
_entity.pdbx_description
1 polymer ?
#
loop_
_entity_poly.entity_id
_entity_poly.type
_entity_poly.pdbx_seq_one_letter_code
_entity_poly.pdbx_strand_id
1 'polypeptide(L)'
;MGIAQTGTGKTAAFSIPLIVALSKQNERVGAFGVRGLILSPTRELANQIVETLQSITSDLRIRLVVGGKSINVQEQQLSRGTDVLVATPGRLIDLLDRDAVSLAKTKFLALDEADPMLENGFAHP
;
A
#
# COMPACT_ATOMS: atom_id res chain seq x y z
N MET A 1 -13.09 -10.37 -9.26
CA MET A 1 -13.12 -9.94 -8.88
C MET A 1 -13.61 -8.98 -8.88
N GLY A 2 -13.73 -8.60 -9.03
CA GLY A 2 -14.02 -7.81 -9.20
C GLY A 2 -14.71 -6.92 -8.83
N ILE A 3 -14.97 -6.60 -8.62
CA ILE A 3 -15.63 -5.97 -8.33
C ILE A 3 -15.72 -4.90 -8.20
N ALA A 4 -15.47 -4.42 -8.39
CA ALA A 4 -15.51 -3.47 -8.46
C ALA A 4 -15.83 -2.36 -8.03
N GLN A 5 -16.19 -2.15 -7.55
CA GLN A 5 -16.51 -1.10 -7.20
C GLN A 5 -15.73 -0.47 -6.47
N THR A 6 -15.52 0.24 -6.35
CA THR A 6 -14.70 0.92 -5.70
C THR A 6 -15.06 1.10 -4.40
N GLY A 7 -14.36 1.70 -3.72
CA GLY A 7 -14.60 2.12 -2.43
C GLY A 7 -14.47 1.05 -1.44
N THR A 8 -15.25 1.15 -0.39
CA THR A 8 -15.01 0.36 0.77
C THR A 8 -15.25 -1.11 0.58
N GLY A 9 -16.20 -1.47 -0.22
CA GLY A 9 -16.47 -2.87 -0.44
C GLY A 9 -15.29 -3.59 -1.06
N LYS A 10 -14.71 -2.96 -2.07
CA LYS A 10 -13.57 -3.53 -2.76
C LYS A 10 -12.36 -3.57 -1.85
N THR A 11 -12.13 -2.49 -1.13
CA THR A 11 -10.99 -2.43 -0.22
C THR A 11 -11.07 -3.53 0.82
N ALA A 12 -12.24 -3.74 1.40
CA ALA A 12 -12.41 -4.79 2.39
C ALA A 12 -12.16 -6.16 1.79
N ALA A 13 -12.55 -6.35 0.52
CA ALA A 13 -12.45 -7.65 -0.12
C ALA A 13 -11.01 -8.15 -0.20
N PHE A 14 -10.04 -7.27 -0.43
CA PHE A 14 -8.66 -7.72 -0.48
C PHE A 14 -7.92 -7.46 0.82
N SER A 15 -8.40 -6.54 1.65
CA SER A 15 -7.70 -6.18 2.88
C SER A 15 -7.75 -7.30 3.91
N ILE A 16 -8.90 -7.95 4.04
CA ILE A 16 -9.06 -8.99 5.04
C ILE A 16 -8.14 -10.18 4.77
N PRO A 17 -8.09 -10.74 3.54
CA PRO A 17 -7.14 -11.81 3.27
C PRO A 17 -5.69 -11.40 3.48
N LEU A 18 -5.34 -10.17 3.11
CA LEU A 18 -4.00 -9.67 3.29
C LEU A 18 -3.62 -9.63 4.76
N ILE A 19 -4.48 -9.08 5.59
CA ILE A 19 -4.20 -8.98 7.01
C ILE A 19 -4.10 -10.35 7.65
N VAL A 20 -4.98 -11.27 7.27
CA VAL A 20 -4.93 -12.62 7.80
C VAL A 20 -3.61 -13.29 7.43
N ALA A 21 -3.19 -13.14 6.17
CA ALA A 21 -1.94 -13.74 5.72
C ALA A 21 -0.74 -13.16 6.46
N LEU A 22 -0.70 -11.85 6.65
CA LEU A 22 0.40 -11.22 7.36
C LEU A 22 0.40 -11.56 8.83
N SER A 23 -0.78 -11.70 9.43
CA SER A 23 -0.87 -12.03 10.84
C SER A 23 -0.38 -13.45 11.13
N LYS A 24 -0.56 -14.34 10.17
CA LYS A 24 -0.10 -15.71 10.35
C LYS A 24 1.39 -15.85 10.21
N GLN A 25 2.00 -15.01 9.36
CA GLN A 25 3.42 -15.06 9.13
C GLN A 25 4.07 -14.04 10.02
N ASN A 26 4.69 -14.45 11.03
CA ASN A 26 5.27 -13.52 11.98
C ASN A 26 6.67 -13.10 11.54
N GLU A 27 6.82 -12.80 10.26
CA GLU A 27 8.10 -12.38 9.74
C GLU A 27 8.30 -10.90 9.94
N ARG A 28 9.53 -10.53 10.19
CA ARG A 28 9.89 -9.13 10.29
C ARG A 28 10.77 -8.76 9.11
N VAL A 29 10.60 -7.54 8.64
CA VAL A 29 11.47 -7.00 7.61
C VAL A 29 12.40 -6.02 8.28
N GLY A 30 13.56 -5.87 7.69
CA GLY A 30 14.55 -4.93 8.19
C GLY A 30 14.19 -3.51 7.86
N ALA A 31 15.14 -2.60 8.10
CA ALA A 31 14.97 -1.19 7.82
C ALA A 31 14.49 -1.00 6.39
N PHE A 32 13.50 -0.15 6.22
CA PHE A 32 12.92 0.19 4.91
C PHE A 32 12.26 -0.99 4.21
N GLY A 33 12.11 -2.13 4.88
CA GLY A 33 11.45 -3.29 4.27
C GLY A 33 9.95 -3.17 4.31
N VAL A 34 9.27 -3.89 3.41
CA VAL A 34 7.82 -3.86 3.28
C VAL A 34 7.33 -5.29 3.07
N ARG A 35 6.37 -5.73 3.87
CA ARG A 35 5.81 -7.07 3.74
C ARG A 35 4.69 -7.12 2.71
N GLY A 36 3.82 -6.13 2.71
CA GLY A 36 2.73 -6.06 1.75
C GLY A 36 2.62 -4.66 1.17
N LEU A 37 2.32 -4.56 -0.11
CA LEU A 37 2.23 -3.29 -0.81
C LEU A 37 0.89 -3.18 -1.49
N ILE A 38 0.22 -2.05 -1.29
CA ILE A 38 -1.03 -1.74 -1.97
C ILE A 38 -0.82 -0.44 -2.73
N LEU A 39 -1.03 -0.48 -4.04
CA LEU A 39 -0.94 0.70 -4.88
C LEU A 39 -2.32 1.25 -5.15
N SER A 40 -2.46 2.54 -5.04
CA SER A 40 -3.71 3.24 -5.28
C SER A 40 -3.46 4.43 -6.19
N PRO A 41 -4.35 4.73 -7.12
CA PRO A 41 -4.08 5.78 -8.11
C PRO A 41 -4.13 7.20 -7.54
N THR A 42 -4.84 7.43 -6.45
CA THR A 42 -4.98 8.78 -5.92
C THR A 42 -4.73 8.79 -4.42
N ARG A 43 -4.43 9.99 -3.91
CA ARG A 43 -4.23 10.17 -2.47
C ARG A 43 -5.49 9.87 -1.69
N GLU A 44 -6.64 10.28 -2.21
CA GLU A 44 -7.91 10.07 -1.51
C GLU A 44 -8.19 8.59 -1.33
N LEU A 45 -7.99 7.81 -2.40
CA LEU A 45 -8.23 6.38 -2.32
C LEU A 45 -7.21 5.71 -1.41
N ALA A 46 -5.95 6.15 -1.47
CA ALA A 46 -4.93 5.61 -0.59
C ALA A 46 -5.28 5.84 0.87
N ASN A 47 -5.76 7.04 1.21
CA ASN A 47 -6.20 7.33 2.56
C ASN A 47 -7.35 6.43 3.00
N GLN A 48 -8.31 6.20 2.12
CA GLN A 48 -9.44 5.33 2.45
C GLN A 48 -8.99 3.91 2.74
N ILE A 49 -8.01 3.44 1.97
CA ILE A 49 -7.46 2.10 2.20
C ILE A 49 -6.82 2.02 3.58
N VAL A 50 -6.01 3.02 3.93
CA VAL A 50 -5.36 3.03 5.24
C VAL A 50 -6.41 3.04 6.35
N GLU A 51 -7.44 3.86 6.23
CA GLU A 51 -8.49 3.91 7.23
C GLU A 51 -9.18 2.56 7.39
N THR A 52 -9.46 1.91 6.25
CA THR A 52 -10.10 0.60 6.29
C THR A 52 -9.20 -0.42 6.98
N LEU A 53 -7.91 -0.43 6.63
CA LEU A 53 -6.98 -1.37 7.24
C LEU A 53 -6.86 -1.12 8.74
N GLN A 54 -6.77 0.13 9.15
CA GLN A 54 -6.63 0.46 10.55
C GLN A 54 -7.86 0.10 11.35
N SER A 55 -9.03 0.08 10.71
CA SER A 55 -10.25 -0.33 11.38
C SER A 55 -10.32 -1.83 11.60
N ILE A 56 -9.55 -2.60 10.83
CA ILE A 56 -9.57 -4.06 10.90
C ILE A 56 -8.50 -4.58 11.86
N THR A 57 -7.35 -3.94 11.90
CA THR A 57 -6.25 -4.43 12.71
C THR A 57 -5.52 -3.28 13.38
N SER A 58 -5.02 -3.54 14.59
CA SER A 58 -4.13 -2.62 15.28
C SER A 58 -2.74 -3.21 15.47
N ASP A 59 -2.52 -4.43 14.99
CA ASP A 59 -1.28 -5.13 15.25
C ASP A 59 -0.23 -4.94 14.18
N LEU A 60 -0.62 -4.46 13.01
CA LEU A 60 0.29 -4.30 11.89
C LEU A 60 0.66 -2.84 11.71
N ARG A 61 1.89 -2.63 11.28
CA ARG A 61 2.36 -1.28 10.94
C ARG A 61 1.90 -0.94 9.55
N ILE A 62 0.98 0.01 9.46
CA ILE A 62 0.41 0.45 8.20
C ILE A 62 0.91 1.86 7.93
N ARG A 63 1.53 2.07 6.79
CA ARG A 63 2.08 3.37 6.42
C ARG A 63 1.51 3.82 5.10
N LEU A 64 1.39 5.14 4.97
CA LEU A 64 0.85 5.77 3.78
C LEU A 64 1.92 6.66 3.18
N VAL A 65 2.23 6.47 1.89
CA VAL A 65 3.17 7.36 1.20
C VAL A 65 2.52 7.86 -0.07
N VAL A 66 2.33 9.17 -0.11
CA VAL A 66 1.62 9.83 -1.20
C VAL A 66 2.33 11.14 -1.54
N GLY A 67 2.14 11.61 -2.75
CA GLY A 67 2.69 12.89 -3.16
C GLY A 67 2.02 14.04 -2.41
N GLY A 68 2.65 15.21 -2.47
CA GLY A 68 2.12 16.39 -1.81
C GLY A 68 2.45 16.50 -0.34
N LYS A 69 3.15 15.53 0.22
CA LYS A 69 3.59 15.54 1.60
C LYS A 69 5.10 15.37 1.64
N SER A 70 5.70 15.69 2.78
CA SER A 70 7.16 15.64 2.89
C SER A 70 7.69 14.23 2.67
N ILE A 71 8.55 14.08 1.69
CA ILE A 71 9.17 12.79 1.42
C ILE A 71 10.13 12.41 2.54
N ASN A 72 10.78 13.39 3.17
CA ASN A 72 11.71 13.10 4.25
C ASN A 72 10.99 12.51 5.46
N VAL A 73 9.80 13.02 5.77
CA VAL A 73 9.01 12.46 6.86
C VAL A 73 8.60 11.03 6.52
N GLN A 74 8.22 10.79 5.28
CA GLN A 74 7.81 9.46 4.86
C GLN A 74 8.98 8.48 4.94
N GLU A 75 10.18 8.92 4.57
CA GLU A 75 11.36 8.08 4.71
C GLU A 75 11.57 7.68 6.16
N GLN A 76 11.43 8.62 7.08
CA GLN A 76 11.60 8.30 8.49
C GLN A 76 10.57 7.29 8.96
N GLN A 77 9.35 7.41 8.49
CA GLN A 77 8.30 6.47 8.87
C GLN A 77 8.61 5.06 8.39
N LEU A 78 9.30 4.94 7.25
CA LEU A 78 9.61 3.64 6.69
C LEU A 78 10.86 3.01 7.27
N SER A 79 11.65 3.77 8.02
CA SER A 79 12.97 3.33 8.44
C SER A 79 12.94 2.10 9.34
N ARG A 80 11.84 1.88 10.03
CA ARG A 80 11.73 0.75 10.97
C ARG A 80 11.09 -0.48 10.35
N GLY A 81 10.79 -0.42 9.06
CA GLY A 81 10.06 -1.50 8.42
C GLY A 81 8.57 -1.30 8.49
N THR A 82 7.87 -1.88 7.54
CA THR A 82 6.43 -1.67 7.37
C THR A 82 5.76 -3.00 7.07
N ASP A 83 4.65 -3.26 7.72
CA ASP A 83 3.89 -4.46 7.42
C ASP A 83 3.05 -4.26 6.16
N VAL A 84 2.33 -3.15 6.08
CA VAL A 84 1.53 -2.83 4.89
C VAL A 84 1.84 -1.41 4.48
N LEU A 85 2.30 -1.25 3.26
CA LEU A 85 2.55 0.07 2.69
C LEU A 85 1.48 0.37 1.66
N VAL A 86 0.78 1.47 1.84
CA VAL A 86 -0.19 1.97 0.88
C VAL A 86 0.43 3.17 0.21
N ALA A 87 0.51 3.16 -1.11
CA ALA A 87 1.26 4.17 -1.83
C ALA A 87 0.58 4.56 -3.12
N THR A 88 0.77 5.81 -3.51
CA THR A 88 0.53 6.20 -4.89
C THR A 88 1.78 5.91 -5.70
N PRO A 89 1.63 5.53 -6.98
CA PRO A 89 2.78 5.02 -7.74
C PRO A 89 3.94 6.01 -7.87
N GLY A 90 3.64 7.29 -8.11
CA GLY A 90 4.71 8.26 -8.29
C GLY A 90 5.58 8.41 -7.05
N ARG A 91 4.96 8.50 -5.86
CA ARG A 91 5.73 8.64 -4.63
C ARG A 91 6.49 7.36 -4.31
N LEU A 92 5.92 6.19 -4.64
CA LEU A 92 6.63 4.95 -4.43
C LEU A 92 7.92 4.92 -5.26
N ILE A 93 7.83 5.34 -6.52
CA ILE A 93 9.01 5.40 -7.39
C ILE A 93 10.05 6.33 -6.81
N ASP A 94 9.63 7.50 -6.32
CA ASP A 94 10.56 8.44 -5.70
C ASP A 94 11.31 7.79 -4.53
N LEU A 95 10.60 7.05 -3.71
CA LEU A 95 11.21 6.40 -2.54
C LEU A 95 12.12 5.26 -2.95
N LEU A 96 11.76 4.52 -3.98
CA LEU A 96 12.63 3.48 -4.51
C LEU A 96 13.93 4.06 -5.05
N ASP A 97 13.85 5.20 -5.75
CA ASP A 97 15.03 5.86 -6.30
C ASP A 97 15.96 6.36 -5.20
N ARG A 98 15.43 6.65 -4.02
CA ARG A 98 16.22 7.11 -2.89
C ARG A 98 16.66 5.97 -1.98
N ASP A 99 16.37 4.76 -2.35
CA ASP A 99 16.64 3.58 -1.52
C ASP A 99 15.97 3.69 -0.15
N ALA A 100 14.85 4.37 -0.10
CA ALA A 100 14.11 4.58 1.14
C ALA A 100 13.00 3.57 1.32
N VAL A 101 12.91 2.60 0.43
CA VAL A 101 11.99 1.49 0.57
C VAL A 101 12.56 0.30 -0.18
N SER A 102 12.40 -0.89 0.37
CA SER A 102 12.86 -2.10 -0.26
C SER A 102 11.70 -3.06 -0.41
N LEU A 103 11.49 -3.54 -1.62
CA LEU A 103 10.45 -4.51 -1.92
C LEU A 103 11.00 -5.92 -2.07
N ALA A 104 12.25 -6.12 -1.71
CA ALA A 104 12.92 -7.41 -1.90
C ALA A 104 12.23 -8.54 -1.14
N LYS A 105 11.65 -8.23 0.01
CA LYS A 105 10.97 -9.23 0.84
C LYS A 105 9.46 -9.07 0.82
N THR A 106 8.95 -8.28 -0.09
CA THR A 106 7.51 -8.07 -0.20
C THR A 106 6.87 -9.30 -0.81
N LYS A 107 5.89 -9.86 -0.12
CA LYS A 107 5.23 -11.08 -0.56
C LYS A 107 3.81 -10.88 -1.04
N PHE A 108 3.25 -9.71 -0.79
CA PHE A 108 1.87 -9.43 -1.16
C PHE A 108 1.82 -8.12 -1.91
N LEU A 109 1.12 -8.12 -3.02
CA LEU A 109 0.96 -6.93 -3.84
C LEU A 109 -0.49 -6.84 -4.29
N ALA A 110 -1.09 -5.68 -4.09
CA ALA A 110 -2.44 -5.43 -4.55
C ALA A 110 -2.48 -4.11 -5.28
N LEU A 111 -3.32 -4.06 -6.30
CA LEU A 111 -3.57 -2.83 -7.04
C LEU A 111 -5.02 -2.46 -6.84
N ASP A 112 -5.25 -1.24 -6.40
CA ASP A 112 -6.61 -0.72 -6.29
C ASP A 112 -6.94 0.03 -7.56
N GLU A 113 -7.66 -0.63 -8.45
CA GLU A 113 -8.04 -0.05 -9.73
C GLU A 113 -9.46 0.43 -9.66
N ALA A 114 -9.65 1.46 -8.89
CA ALA A 114 -11.00 1.96 -8.67
C ALA A 114 -11.56 2.67 -9.89
N ASP A 115 -10.72 3.10 -10.81
CA ASP A 115 -11.16 3.90 -11.94
C ASP A 115 -10.93 3.14 -13.26
N PRO A 116 -11.97 2.71 -13.93
CA PRO A 116 -11.82 2.01 -15.21
C PRO A 116 -11.08 2.82 -16.27
N MET A 117 -11.22 4.13 -16.24
CA MET A 117 -10.50 4.96 -17.20
C MET A 117 -9.01 4.90 -16.96
N LEU A 118 -8.61 4.88 -15.71
CA LEU A 118 -7.22 4.75 -15.37
C LEU A 118 -6.69 3.41 -15.86
N GLU A 119 -7.45 2.38 -15.63
CA GLU A 119 -7.08 1.06 -16.08
C GLU A 119 -6.90 1.03 -17.58
N ASN A 120 -7.82 1.64 -18.32
CA ASN A 120 -7.70 1.72 -19.76
C ASN A 120 -6.47 2.52 -20.18
N GLY A 121 -6.15 3.55 -19.43
CA GLY A 121 -4.97 4.33 -19.71
C GLY A 121 -3.70 3.50 -19.62
N PHE A 122 -3.63 2.61 -18.67
CA PHE A 122 -2.47 1.72 -18.56
C PHE A 122 -2.47 0.69 -19.67
N ALA A 123 -3.63 0.23 -20.07
CA ALA A 123 -3.71 -0.78 -21.11
C ALA A 123 -3.35 -0.23 -22.48
N HIS A 124 -3.39 1.06 -22.65
CA HIS A 124 -3.10 1.69 -23.92
C HIS A 124 -1.91 2.63 -23.76
N PRO A 125 -0.74 2.11 -23.73
CA PRO A 125 0.45 2.94 -23.53
C PRO A 125 0.69 3.92 -24.66
#